data_efba3a9602d3a2791ec3a8519717c608
#
_entry.id   efba3a9602d3a2791ec3a8519717c608
#
_cell.length_a   1.000
_cell.length_b   1.000
_cell.length_c   1.000
_cell.angle_alpha   90.00
_cell.angle_beta   90.00
_cell.angle_gamma   90.00
#
_symmetry.space_group_name_H-M   'P 1'
#
loop_
_entity.id
_entity.type
_entity.pdbx_description
1 polymer ?
#
loop_
_entity_poly.entity_id
_entity_poly.type
_entity_poly.pdbx_seq_one_letter_code
_entity_poly.pdbx_strand_id
1 'polypeptide(L)'
;TDISGMANVSGMANVTDMTDISGVANISGMANVSDMTNTSDTDNTSDVSNPSETEDMQVKENTADSSAESSKQYKFPPVSLLNRNTNSKASNLERENRDTAITLKQTLQNFGVKVDITDISCGPSVTRYELKPELGVKVSRIVSLADDIKLSLAAADIRIEAPIPGKSAIGIEVPNKEAGSVFLRELIETDTFKNTSSKIAFAAGKDIAGKTIVADIARMPHLLIAGATGSGKSVCINTIIMSILYK
;
A
#
# COMPACT_ATOMS: atom_id res chain seq x y z
N THR A 1 1.91 -24.72 2.72
CA THR A 1 2.61 -23.56 2.13
C THR A 1 1.57 -22.65 1.52
N ASP A 2 0.96 -21.85 2.35
CA ASP A 2 -0.05 -20.87 1.93
C ASP A 2 0.65 -19.62 1.40
N ILE A 3 0.37 -19.32 0.14
CA ILE A 3 0.73 -18.04 -0.48
C ILE A 3 -0.46 -17.10 -0.27
N SER A 4 -0.53 -16.44 0.88
CA SER A 4 -1.58 -15.47 1.17
C SER A 4 -0.95 -14.14 1.57
N GLY A 5 -0.77 -13.28 0.59
CA GLY A 5 -0.28 -11.92 0.80
C GLY A 5 -0.33 -11.13 -0.51
N MET A 6 -1.50 -10.76 -0.94
CA MET A 6 -1.68 -9.89 -2.10
C MET A 6 -2.09 -8.49 -1.62
N ALA A 7 -1.24 -7.51 -1.84
CA ALA A 7 -1.54 -6.13 -1.53
C ALA A 7 -2.36 -5.46 -2.66
N ASN A 8 -3.40 -4.73 -2.30
CA ASN A 8 -4.23 -3.99 -3.24
C ASN A 8 -3.53 -2.70 -3.70
N VAL A 9 -3.20 -2.60 -4.98
CA VAL A 9 -2.49 -1.45 -5.57
C VAL A 9 -3.45 -0.55 -6.37
N SER A 10 -4.72 -0.54 -6.04
CA SER A 10 -5.65 0.46 -6.57
C SER A 10 -5.47 1.76 -5.79
N GLY A 11 -4.58 2.61 -6.27
CA GLY A 11 -4.38 3.96 -5.75
C GLY A 11 -3.64 4.03 -4.42
N MET A 12 -2.46 3.43 -4.26
CA MET A 12 -1.48 3.62 -3.15
C MET A 12 -2.04 3.82 -1.72
N ALA A 13 -3.28 3.45 -1.44
CA ALA A 13 -3.96 3.88 -0.24
C ALA A 13 -4.49 2.76 0.66
N ASN A 14 -4.19 1.50 0.42
CA ASN A 14 -4.65 0.44 1.31
C ASN A 14 -3.55 -0.58 1.60
N VAL A 15 -2.64 -0.21 2.48
CA VAL A 15 -1.83 -1.16 3.25
C VAL A 15 -2.40 -1.15 4.66
N THR A 16 -3.43 -1.94 4.89
CA THR A 16 -3.93 -2.21 6.23
C THR A 16 -3.03 -3.25 6.87
N ASP A 17 -2.44 -2.84 7.97
CA ASP A 17 -1.76 -3.66 8.97
C ASP A 17 -0.86 -4.80 8.46
N MET A 18 0.43 -4.49 8.28
CA MET A 18 1.47 -5.46 7.89
C MET A 18 1.97 -6.34 9.06
N THR A 19 1.28 -6.37 10.18
CA THR A 19 1.62 -7.26 11.30
C THR A 19 0.89 -8.59 11.26
N ASP A 20 -0.13 -8.72 10.40
CA ASP A 20 -0.88 -9.97 10.25
C ASP A 20 -0.80 -10.46 8.80
N ILE A 21 -0.02 -11.55 8.60
CA ILE A 21 0.27 -12.15 7.28
C ILE A 21 -0.95 -12.88 6.68
N SER A 22 -2.13 -12.78 7.29
CA SER A 22 -3.38 -13.42 6.86
C SER A 22 -4.38 -12.47 6.16
N GLY A 23 -4.00 -11.21 5.88
CA GLY A 23 -4.85 -10.23 5.23
C GLY A 23 -4.85 -10.37 3.70
N VAL A 24 -5.90 -10.99 3.15
CA VAL A 24 -6.14 -11.02 1.69
C VAL A 24 -6.55 -9.63 1.22
N ALA A 25 -5.70 -8.98 0.44
CA ALA A 25 -6.08 -7.76 -0.24
C ALA A 25 -6.68 -8.09 -1.61
N ASN A 26 -7.93 -7.67 -1.84
CA ASN A 26 -8.66 -7.88 -3.09
C ASN A 26 -8.05 -7.08 -4.24
N ILE A 27 -7.61 -7.80 -5.28
CA ILE A 27 -7.27 -7.20 -6.58
C ILE A 27 -8.47 -7.43 -7.49
N SER A 28 -9.28 -6.41 -7.73
CA SER A 28 -10.31 -6.47 -8.76
C SER A 28 -9.67 -6.43 -10.14
N GLY A 29 -9.66 -7.56 -10.84
CA GLY A 29 -9.17 -7.68 -12.21
C GLY A 29 -8.18 -8.83 -12.46
N MET A 30 -8.27 -9.95 -11.75
CA MET A 30 -7.53 -11.15 -12.14
C MET A 30 -8.29 -11.90 -13.24
N ALA A 31 -7.78 -11.82 -14.46
CA ALA A 31 -8.04 -12.84 -15.46
C ALA A 31 -7.39 -14.17 -15.00
N ASN A 32 -8.17 -15.23 -14.99
CA ASN A 32 -7.72 -16.59 -14.71
C ASN A 32 -6.51 -16.96 -15.60
N VAL A 33 -5.34 -17.18 -14.98
CA VAL A 33 -4.24 -17.88 -15.60
C VAL A 33 -4.36 -19.36 -15.18
N SER A 34 -5.25 -20.06 -15.82
CA SER A 34 -5.29 -21.52 -15.86
C SER A 34 -5.15 -21.94 -17.32
N ASP A 35 -3.94 -21.83 -17.85
CA ASP A 35 -3.50 -22.59 -19.02
C ASP A 35 -2.01 -22.31 -19.25
N MET A 36 -1.18 -23.08 -18.59
CA MET A 36 0.18 -23.43 -19.02
C MET A 36 0.65 -24.65 -18.22
N THR A 37 0.06 -25.80 -18.56
CA THR A 37 0.72 -27.07 -18.32
C THR A 37 0.89 -27.75 -19.67
N ASN A 38 2.09 -28.29 -19.83
CA ASN A 38 2.53 -29.28 -20.81
C ASN A 38 3.09 -28.77 -22.15
N THR A 39 4.40 -28.77 -22.23
CA THR A 39 5.10 -29.57 -23.25
C THR A 39 6.40 -30.08 -22.67
N SER A 40 6.39 -31.36 -22.38
CA SER A 40 7.54 -32.23 -22.25
C SER A 40 7.99 -32.69 -23.64
N ASP A 41 9.22 -33.16 -23.68
CA ASP A 41 9.94 -33.93 -24.73
C ASP A 41 10.92 -33.08 -25.54
N THR A 42 12.16 -33.43 -25.68
CA THR A 42 12.80 -34.74 -25.90
C THR A 42 14.33 -34.61 -25.78
N ASP A 43 14.93 -35.68 -25.36
CA ASP A 43 16.31 -36.12 -25.43
C ASP A 43 17.16 -35.61 -26.60
N ASN A 44 18.44 -35.30 -26.32
CA ASN A 44 19.50 -36.01 -27.05
C ASN A 44 20.88 -35.91 -26.34
N THR A 45 21.35 -37.08 -25.98
CA THR A 45 22.73 -37.43 -25.66
C THR A 45 23.66 -37.20 -26.81
N SER A 46 24.88 -36.68 -26.53
CA SER A 46 26.10 -37.22 -27.15
C SER A 46 27.35 -36.74 -26.39
N ASP A 47 28.11 -37.74 -25.98
CA ASP A 47 29.47 -37.73 -25.52
C ASP A 47 30.42 -36.94 -26.44
N VAL A 48 31.49 -36.34 -25.84
CA VAL A 48 32.87 -36.53 -26.27
C VAL A 48 33.87 -35.89 -25.27
N SER A 49 34.58 -36.78 -24.59
CA SER A 49 36.00 -36.79 -24.18
C SER A 49 36.82 -35.50 -24.02
N ASN A 50 37.45 -35.46 -22.84
CA ASN A 50 38.68 -34.76 -22.48
C ASN A 50 39.89 -35.09 -23.37
N PRO A 51 40.89 -34.24 -23.54
CA PRO A 51 42.09 -34.46 -22.74
C PRO A 51 42.79 -33.17 -22.20
N SER A 52 43.44 -33.40 -21.08
CA SER A 52 44.43 -32.66 -20.34
C SER A 52 45.52 -31.98 -21.21
N GLU A 53 45.86 -30.72 -20.88
CA GLU A 53 47.23 -30.24 -20.96
C GLU A 53 47.47 -29.19 -19.82
N THR A 54 48.44 -29.53 -19.02
CA THR A 54 49.07 -28.72 -17.97
C THR A 54 50.05 -27.74 -18.63
N GLU A 55 49.91 -26.44 -18.40
CA GLU A 55 51.03 -25.51 -18.56
C GLU A 55 51.14 -24.63 -17.30
N ASP A 56 52.31 -24.79 -16.68
CA ASP A 56 52.88 -23.92 -15.65
C ASP A 56 52.99 -22.48 -16.11
N MET A 57 52.39 -21.53 -15.45
CA MET A 57 52.77 -20.14 -15.55
C MET A 57 52.98 -19.54 -14.16
N GLN A 58 54.22 -19.20 -13.93
CA GLN A 58 54.82 -18.52 -12.80
C GLN A 58 54.03 -17.27 -12.41
N VAL A 59 53.62 -17.25 -11.14
CA VAL A 59 53.09 -16.05 -10.45
C VAL A 59 54.26 -15.06 -10.27
N LYS A 60 54.28 -13.98 -11.02
CA LYS A 60 55.04 -12.78 -10.66
C LYS A 60 54.26 -11.98 -9.63
N GLU A 61 54.79 -12.00 -8.43
CA GLU A 61 54.42 -11.15 -7.31
C GLU A 61 54.68 -9.67 -7.68
N ASN A 62 53.65 -8.99 -8.17
CA ASN A 62 53.65 -7.53 -8.28
C ASN A 62 53.03 -6.96 -7.00
N THR A 63 53.87 -6.55 -6.10
CA THR A 63 53.54 -5.58 -5.06
C THR A 63 53.13 -4.28 -5.72
N ALA A 64 51.85 -4.09 -5.90
CA ALA A 64 51.24 -2.84 -6.34
C ALA A 64 50.51 -2.22 -5.15
N ASP A 65 51.15 -1.19 -4.66
CA ASP A 65 50.60 0.08 -4.23
C ASP A 65 49.14 0.05 -3.75
N SER A 66 48.96 -0.03 -2.44
CA SER A 66 47.68 0.20 -1.78
C SER A 66 47.34 1.68 -1.88
N SER A 67 46.90 2.12 -3.07
CA SER A 67 46.14 3.35 -3.18
C SER A 67 44.83 3.13 -2.44
N ALA A 68 44.71 3.75 -1.29
CA ALA A 68 43.50 3.88 -0.51
C ALA A 68 42.37 4.39 -1.43
N GLU A 69 41.55 3.48 -1.94
CA GLU A 69 40.26 3.86 -2.48
C GLU A 69 39.48 4.57 -1.37
N SER A 70 39.54 5.89 -1.37
CA SER A 70 38.65 6.71 -0.56
C SER A 70 37.25 6.26 -0.92
N SER A 71 36.61 5.53 -0.04
CA SER A 71 35.22 5.10 -0.18
C SER A 71 34.39 6.37 -0.44
N LYS A 72 34.01 6.57 -1.71
CA LYS A 72 33.19 7.71 -2.09
C LYS A 72 31.89 7.58 -1.32
N GLN A 73 31.78 8.35 -0.23
CA GLN A 73 30.59 8.37 0.60
C GLN A 73 29.39 8.72 -0.30
N TYR A 74 28.34 7.86 -0.31
CA TYR A 74 27.13 8.10 -1.09
C TYR A 74 26.52 9.44 -0.69
N LYS A 75 26.28 10.31 -1.68
CA LYS A 75 25.64 11.61 -1.48
C LYS A 75 24.17 11.50 -1.81
N PHE A 76 23.33 11.61 -0.81
CA PHE A 76 21.89 11.55 -0.98
C PHE A 76 21.37 12.66 -1.90
N PRO A 77 20.39 12.38 -2.77
CA PRO A 77 19.74 13.41 -3.57
C PRO A 77 19.04 14.43 -2.67
N PRO A 78 19.08 15.73 -2.99
CA PRO A 78 18.35 16.70 -2.21
C PRO A 78 16.83 16.52 -2.34
N VAL A 79 16.10 16.57 -1.26
CA VAL A 79 14.62 16.41 -1.23
C VAL A 79 13.90 17.46 -2.08
N SER A 80 14.56 18.61 -2.37
CA SER A 80 14.04 19.64 -3.25
C SER A 80 13.79 19.20 -4.70
N LEU A 81 14.39 18.10 -5.14
CA LEU A 81 14.13 17.50 -6.46
C LEU A 81 12.74 16.84 -6.54
N LEU A 82 12.13 16.52 -5.40
CA LEU A 82 10.81 15.92 -5.36
C LEU A 82 9.73 17.01 -5.33
N ASN A 83 8.66 16.77 -6.07
CA ASN A 83 7.50 17.65 -6.11
C ASN A 83 6.87 17.80 -4.73
N ARG A 84 6.47 19.04 -4.41
CA ARG A 84 5.74 19.35 -3.18
C ARG A 84 4.24 19.32 -3.43
N ASN A 85 3.50 18.84 -2.45
CA ASN A 85 2.04 18.97 -2.48
C ASN A 85 1.67 20.46 -2.25
N THR A 86 1.12 21.09 -3.27
CA THR A 86 0.66 22.49 -3.22
C THR A 86 -0.86 22.59 -3.13
N ASN A 87 -1.58 21.48 -3.05
CA ASN A 87 -3.03 21.45 -3.04
C ASN A 87 -3.58 21.96 -1.70
N SER A 88 -4.03 23.21 -1.69
CA SER A 88 -4.70 23.89 -0.54
C SER A 88 -6.19 23.54 -0.42
N LYS A 89 -6.67 22.41 -0.97
CA LYS A 89 -8.10 22.02 -0.98
C LYS A 89 -8.65 21.52 0.37
N ALA A 90 -7.87 21.60 1.45
CA ALA A 90 -8.25 21.05 2.76
C ALA A 90 -9.59 21.59 3.29
N SER A 91 -9.87 22.88 3.12
CA SER A 91 -11.10 23.51 3.64
C SER A 91 -12.39 23.04 2.94
N ASN A 92 -12.31 22.76 1.64
CA ASN A 92 -13.46 22.25 0.89
C ASN A 92 -13.75 20.79 1.27
N LEU A 93 -12.71 19.99 1.44
CA LEU A 93 -12.83 18.58 1.84
C LEU A 93 -13.44 18.43 3.25
N GLU A 94 -13.09 19.29 4.18
CA GLU A 94 -13.72 19.29 5.52
C GLU A 94 -15.22 19.59 5.47
N ARG A 95 -15.65 20.52 4.62
CA ARG A 95 -17.07 20.81 4.43
C ARG A 95 -17.81 19.61 3.83
N GLU A 96 -17.29 19.06 2.74
CA GLU A 96 -17.87 17.87 2.09
C GLU A 96 -17.99 16.68 3.06
N ASN A 97 -16.96 16.47 3.88
CA ASN A 97 -16.97 15.39 4.87
C ASN A 97 -18.04 15.62 5.96
N ARG A 98 -18.26 16.86 6.40
CA ARG A 98 -19.33 17.20 7.33
C ARG A 98 -20.73 16.99 6.73
N ASP A 99 -20.92 17.42 5.49
CA ASP A 99 -22.18 17.26 4.78
C ASP A 99 -22.50 15.77 4.55
N THR A 100 -21.50 14.98 4.19
CA THR A 100 -21.60 13.52 4.07
C THR A 100 -21.95 12.87 5.42
N ALA A 101 -21.32 13.32 6.51
CA ALA A 101 -21.60 12.83 7.85
C ALA A 101 -23.06 13.10 8.27
N ILE A 102 -23.56 14.31 7.97
CA ILE A 102 -24.97 14.66 8.26
C ILE A 102 -25.92 13.77 7.45
N THR A 103 -25.67 13.61 6.15
CA THR A 103 -26.47 12.76 5.26
C THR A 103 -26.46 11.32 5.74
N LEU A 104 -25.31 10.78 6.12
CA LEU A 104 -25.16 9.43 6.64
C LEU A 104 -25.98 9.22 7.93
N LYS A 105 -25.89 10.16 8.88
CA LYS A 105 -26.66 10.13 10.13
C LYS A 105 -28.17 10.18 9.86
N GLN A 106 -28.61 11.07 8.98
CA GLN A 106 -30.02 11.20 8.59
C GLN A 106 -30.54 9.94 7.90
N THR A 107 -29.77 9.38 6.98
CA THR A 107 -30.14 8.14 6.29
C THR A 107 -30.38 7.01 7.28
N LEU A 108 -29.44 6.76 8.19
CA LEU A 108 -29.58 5.73 9.22
C LEU A 108 -30.78 6.00 10.13
N GLN A 109 -31.03 7.25 10.51
CA GLN A 109 -32.19 7.63 11.31
C GLN A 109 -33.51 7.37 10.58
N ASN A 110 -33.62 7.64 9.29
CA ASN A 110 -34.80 7.36 8.47
C ASN A 110 -35.16 5.87 8.45
N PHE A 111 -34.14 5.00 8.51
CA PHE A 111 -34.31 3.54 8.65
C PHE A 111 -34.47 3.09 10.11
N GLY A 112 -34.67 4.03 11.05
CA GLY A 112 -34.88 3.74 12.46
C GLY A 112 -33.62 3.25 13.19
N VAL A 113 -32.43 3.57 12.67
CA VAL A 113 -31.13 3.27 13.27
C VAL A 113 -30.52 4.57 13.78
N LYS A 114 -30.50 4.72 15.11
CA LYS A 114 -29.90 5.88 15.74
C LYS A 114 -28.41 5.65 16.00
N VAL A 115 -27.58 6.58 15.53
CA VAL A 115 -26.14 6.54 15.67
C VAL A 115 -25.58 7.92 15.96
N ASP A 116 -24.45 7.98 16.64
CA ASP A 116 -23.65 9.18 16.77
C ASP A 116 -22.33 9.01 16.02
N ILE A 117 -21.92 10.06 15.28
CA ILE A 117 -20.62 10.09 14.62
C ILE A 117 -19.60 10.56 15.65
N THR A 118 -18.64 9.68 15.95
CA THR A 118 -17.61 9.93 16.97
C THR A 118 -16.33 10.49 16.39
N ASP A 119 -15.99 10.11 15.15
CA ASP A 119 -14.78 10.57 14.47
C ASP A 119 -14.94 10.53 12.95
N ILE A 120 -14.15 11.37 12.26
CA ILE A 120 -14.06 11.42 10.80
C ILE A 120 -12.58 11.41 10.43
N SER A 121 -12.09 10.29 9.94
CA SER A 121 -10.71 10.12 9.48
C SER A 121 -10.65 10.26 7.97
N CYS A 122 -9.98 11.32 7.50
CA CYS A 122 -9.87 11.62 6.08
C CYS A 122 -8.55 11.11 5.51
N GLY A 123 -8.63 10.07 4.69
CA GLY A 123 -7.51 9.56 3.92
C GLY A 123 -7.43 10.15 2.50
N PRO A 124 -6.41 9.77 1.72
CA PRO A 124 -6.23 10.28 0.37
C PRO A 124 -7.30 9.81 -0.63
N SER A 125 -7.82 8.61 -0.49
CA SER A 125 -8.79 8.01 -1.42
C SER A 125 -10.16 7.79 -0.81
N VAL A 126 -10.22 7.59 0.51
CA VAL A 126 -11.45 7.30 1.25
C VAL A 126 -11.50 8.12 2.53
N THR A 127 -12.70 8.43 2.98
CA THR A 127 -12.95 9.01 4.30
C THR A 127 -13.70 7.97 5.14
N ARG A 128 -13.20 7.70 6.33
CA ARG A 128 -13.82 6.80 7.31
C ARG A 128 -14.64 7.63 8.30
N TYR A 129 -15.89 7.26 8.45
CA TYR A 129 -16.83 7.79 9.46
C TYR A 129 -16.97 6.75 10.57
N GLU A 130 -16.55 7.09 11.78
CA GLU A 130 -16.72 6.22 12.94
C GLU A 130 -18.07 6.50 13.59
N LEU A 131 -18.88 5.46 13.74
CA LEU A 131 -20.24 5.53 14.23
C LEU A 131 -20.36 4.74 15.52
N LYS A 132 -20.99 5.34 16.53
CA LYS A 132 -21.39 4.66 17.75
C LYS A 132 -22.90 4.45 17.75
N PRO A 133 -23.39 3.20 17.61
CA PRO A 133 -24.82 2.91 17.70
C PRO A 133 -25.36 3.20 19.10
N GLU A 134 -26.61 3.67 19.19
CA GLU A 134 -27.32 3.74 20.47
C GLU A 134 -27.56 2.34 21.05
N LEU A 135 -27.82 2.29 22.37
CA LEU A 135 -28.11 1.04 23.07
C LEU A 135 -29.31 0.33 22.43
N GLY A 136 -29.19 -0.97 22.18
CA GLY A 136 -30.24 -1.79 21.58
C GLY A 136 -30.22 -1.85 20.04
N VAL A 137 -29.39 -1.06 19.37
CA VAL A 137 -29.19 -1.14 17.92
C VAL A 137 -28.29 -2.34 17.58
N LYS A 138 -28.80 -3.27 16.76
CA LYS A 138 -28.03 -4.42 16.29
C LYS A 138 -27.08 -3.98 15.16
N VAL A 139 -25.80 -4.36 15.25
CA VAL A 139 -24.77 -4.08 14.26
C VAL A 139 -25.17 -4.61 12.87
N SER A 140 -25.76 -5.82 12.80
CA SER A 140 -26.23 -6.44 11.56
C SER A 140 -27.24 -5.58 10.80
N ARG A 141 -28.05 -4.78 11.52
CA ARG A 141 -29.02 -3.87 10.90
C ARG A 141 -28.32 -2.74 10.13
N ILE A 142 -27.19 -2.24 10.66
CA ILE A 142 -26.39 -1.21 9.97
C ILE A 142 -25.75 -1.80 8.72
N VAL A 143 -25.17 -3.00 8.85
CA VAL A 143 -24.54 -3.69 7.72
C VAL A 143 -25.53 -4.00 6.59
N SER A 144 -26.78 -4.37 6.94
CA SER A 144 -27.82 -4.66 5.93
C SER A 144 -28.29 -3.42 5.16
N LEU A 145 -28.03 -2.20 5.65
CA LEU A 145 -28.37 -0.94 4.99
C LEU A 145 -27.25 -0.43 4.05
N ALA A 146 -26.25 -1.23 3.75
CA ALA A 146 -25.12 -0.80 2.94
C ALA A 146 -25.54 -0.23 1.56
N ASP A 147 -26.51 -0.87 0.90
CA ASP A 147 -26.99 -0.41 -0.42
C ASP A 147 -27.82 0.87 -0.32
N ASP A 148 -28.62 1.01 0.73
CA ASP A 148 -29.41 2.23 0.98
C ASP A 148 -28.48 3.42 1.29
N ILE A 149 -27.40 3.17 2.04
CA ILE A 149 -26.39 4.18 2.34
C ILE A 149 -25.65 4.58 1.06
N LYS A 150 -25.21 3.62 0.21
CA LYS A 150 -24.60 3.90 -1.09
C LYS A 150 -25.49 4.79 -1.95
N LEU A 151 -26.77 4.47 -2.03
CA LEU A 151 -27.74 5.23 -2.80
C LEU A 151 -27.86 6.66 -2.25
N SER A 152 -28.01 6.82 -0.94
CA SER A 152 -28.22 8.15 -0.33
C SER A 152 -27.01 9.06 -0.44
N LEU A 153 -25.79 8.48 -0.42
CA LEU A 153 -24.53 9.22 -0.56
C LEU A 153 -24.11 9.38 -2.04
N ALA A 154 -24.83 8.78 -2.98
CA ALA A 154 -24.45 8.67 -4.38
C ALA A 154 -22.99 8.14 -4.56
N ALA A 155 -22.60 7.22 -3.68
CA ALA A 155 -21.26 6.63 -3.66
C ALA A 155 -21.23 5.38 -4.55
N ALA A 156 -20.15 5.21 -5.32
CA ALA A 156 -19.98 4.03 -6.18
C ALA A 156 -19.89 2.74 -5.38
N ASP A 157 -19.21 2.79 -4.25
CA ASP A 157 -19.08 1.70 -3.28
C ASP A 157 -18.84 2.25 -1.87
N ILE A 158 -19.14 1.45 -0.84
CA ILE A 158 -18.79 1.73 0.55
C ILE A 158 -18.30 0.45 1.22
N ARG A 159 -17.43 0.60 2.22
CA ARG A 159 -17.01 -0.53 3.05
C ARG A 159 -17.47 -0.29 4.48
N ILE A 160 -18.14 -1.29 5.07
CA ILE A 160 -18.58 -1.24 6.46
C ILE A 160 -17.71 -2.21 7.27
N GLU A 161 -16.97 -1.67 8.22
CA GLU A 161 -16.16 -2.43 9.17
C GLU A 161 -16.88 -2.43 10.53
N ALA A 162 -17.39 -3.58 10.92
CA ALA A 162 -18.25 -3.68 12.08
C ALA A 162 -17.98 -4.95 12.92
N PRO A 163 -17.32 -4.82 14.09
CA PRO A 163 -16.77 -3.59 14.68
C PRO A 163 -15.41 -3.18 14.11
N ILE A 164 -14.99 -1.95 14.39
CA ILE A 164 -13.61 -1.53 14.14
C ILE A 164 -12.69 -2.29 15.13
N PRO A 165 -11.58 -2.91 14.70
CA PRO A 165 -10.65 -3.59 15.58
C PRO A 165 -10.17 -2.67 16.72
N GLY A 166 -10.33 -3.14 17.96
CA GLY A 166 -9.91 -2.39 19.15
C GLY A 166 -10.84 -1.24 19.57
N LYS A 167 -11.96 -0.99 18.86
CA LYS A 167 -12.94 0.05 19.20
C LYS A 167 -14.37 -0.49 19.27
N SER A 168 -15.18 0.05 20.18
CA SER A 168 -16.63 -0.22 20.26
C SER A 168 -17.40 0.71 19.30
N ALA A 169 -16.98 0.74 18.04
CA ALA A 169 -17.52 1.60 17.00
C ALA A 169 -17.61 0.84 15.67
N ILE A 170 -18.40 1.37 14.74
CA ILE A 170 -18.54 0.87 13.38
C ILE A 170 -17.89 1.90 12.44
N GLY A 171 -17.04 1.47 11.53
CA GLY A 171 -16.45 2.30 10.49
C GLY A 171 -17.24 2.18 9.19
N ILE A 172 -17.61 3.32 8.59
CA ILE A 172 -18.12 3.37 7.23
C ILE A 172 -17.12 4.15 6.39
N GLU A 173 -16.49 3.48 5.44
CA GLU A 173 -15.54 4.05 4.51
C GLU A 173 -16.29 4.44 3.22
N VAL A 174 -16.18 5.73 2.89
CA VAL A 174 -16.81 6.30 1.70
C VAL A 174 -15.70 6.83 0.79
N PRO A 175 -15.68 6.46 -0.50
CA PRO A 175 -14.72 7.00 -1.45
C PRO A 175 -14.82 8.52 -1.53
N ASN A 176 -13.68 9.20 -1.54
CA ASN A 176 -13.63 10.63 -1.77
C ASN A 176 -14.04 10.94 -3.22
N LYS A 177 -14.79 12.01 -3.44
CA LYS A 177 -15.16 12.45 -4.80
C LYS A 177 -13.94 12.74 -5.67
N GLU A 178 -12.93 13.35 -5.06
CA GLU A 178 -11.63 13.55 -5.68
C GLU A 178 -10.57 12.81 -4.86
N ALA A 179 -9.91 11.84 -5.46
CA ALA A 179 -8.79 11.17 -4.82
C ALA A 179 -7.60 12.12 -4.68
N GLY A 180 -7.08 12.24 -3.47
CA GLY A 180 -5.89 13.04 -3.18
C GLY A 180 -4.62 12.34 -3.65
N SER A 181 -3.76 13.04 -4.37
CA SER A 181 -2.44 12.52 -4.72
C SER A 181 -1.52 12.52 -3.50
N VAL A 182 -0.86 11.39 -3.25
CA VAL A 182 0.16 11.27 -2.21
C VAL A 182 1.53 11.49 -2.83
N PHE A 183 2.22 12.52 -2.37
CA PHE A 183 3.55 12.86 -2.90
C PHE A 183 4.65 12.15 -2.11
N LEU A 184 5.60 11.56 -2.81
CA LEU A 184 6.73 10.86 -2.18
C LEU A 184 7.50 11.76 -1.21
N ARG A 185 7.66 13.04 -1.56
CA ARG A 185 8.34 14.03 -0.71
C ARG A 185 7.74 14.10 0.69
N GLU A 186 6.41 14.20 0.80
CA GLU A 186 5.74 14.30 2.09
C GLU A 186 5.91 13.03 2.95
N LEU A 187 6.07 11.87 2.31
CA LEU A 187 6.30 10.59 3.00
C LEU A 187 7.74 10.49 3.52
N ILE A 188 8.73 10.88 2.69
CA ILE A 188 10.16 10.84 3.04
C ILE A 188 10.50 11.85 4.13
N GLU A 189 9.83 13.00 4.15
CA GLU A 189 10.02 14.04 5.17
C GLU A 189 9.46 13.64 6.55
N THR A 190 8.67 12.57 6.67
CA THR A 190 8.09 12.13 7.95
C THR A 190 9.15 11.50 8.87
N ASP A 191 8.94 11.68 10.17
CA ASP A 191 9.79 11.06 11.20
C ASP A 191 9.70 9.53 11.14
N THR A 192 8.55 8.97 10.79
CA THR A 192 8.37 7.52 10.61
C THR A 192 9.35 6.97 9.58
N PHE A 193 9.52 7.64 8.43
CA PHE A 193 10.47 7.21 7.41
C PHE A 193 11.92 7.46 7.87
N LYS A 194 12.23 8.65 8.36
CA LYS A 194 13.59 9.04 8.77
C LYS A 194 14.15 8.14 9.87
N ASN A 195 13.34 7.83 10.88
CA ASN A 195 13.75 7.07 12.05
C ASN A 195 13.78 5.55 11.83
N THR A 196 13.31 5.05 10.69
CA THR A 196 13.42 3.62 10.36
C THR A 196 14.88 3.25 10.12
N SER A 197 15.40 2.24 10.82
CA SER A 197 16.81 1.85 10.77
C SER A 197 17.22 1.10 9.50
N SER A 198 16.30 0.44 8.83
CA SER A 198 16.57 -0.35 7.63
C SER A 198 16.90 0.55 6.43
N LYS A 199 18.00 0.22 5.75
CA LYS A 199 18.45 0.94 4.54
C LYS A 199 17.63 0.62 3.29
N ILE A 200 16.81 -0.44 3.34
CA ILE A 200 15.93 -0.86 2.24
C ILE A 200 14.46 -0.74 2.62
N ALA A 201 14.16 0.12 3.61
CA ALA A 201 12.81 0.53 3.90
C ALA A 201 12.30 1.49 2.82
N PHE A 202 11.02 1.41 2.50
CA PHE A 202 10.38 2.29 1.52
C PHE A 202 9.08 2.89 2.06
N ALA A 203 8.76 4.08 1.58
CA ALA A 203 7.50 4.75 1.91
C ALA A 203 6.39 4.17 1.03
N ALA A 204 5.54 3.30 1.59
CA ALA A 204 4.50 2.62 0.85
C ALA A 204 3.31 3.54 0.50
N GLY A 205 3.05 4.56 1.32
CA GLY A 205 1.93 5.48 1.11
C GLY A 205 1.37 6.03 2.42
N LYS A 206 0.07 6.29 2.44
CA LYS A 206 -0.69 6.66 3.63
C LYS A 206 -1.81 5.66 3.86
N ASP A 207 -2.12 5.41 5.13
CA ASP A 207 -3.30 4.65 5.51
C ASP A 207 -4.59 5.48 5.36
N ILE A 208 -5.73 4.87 5.69
CA ILE A 208 -7.05 5.52 5.64
C ILE A 208 -7.18 6.69 6.63
N ALA A 209 -6.33 6.76 7.66
CA ALA A 209 -6.26 7.89 8.59
C ALA A 209 -5.25 8.95 8.16
N GLY A 210 -4.64 8.81 6.97
CA GLY A 210 -3.64 9.74 6.44
C GLY A 210 -2.23 9.58 7.04
N LYS A 211 -2.01 8.56 7.87
CA LYS A 211 -0.71 8.28 8.49
C LYS A 211 0.23 7.62 7.48
N THR A 212 1.49 8.04 7.46
CA THR A 212 2.51 7.45 6.59
C THR A 212 2.82 6.00 6.98
N ILE A 213 2.75 5.11 6.00
CA ILE A 213 3.13 3.71 6.10
C ILE A 213 4.52 3.52 5.49
N VAL A 214 5.42 2.98 6.29
CA VAL A 214 6.77 2.61 5.88
C VAL A 214 6.89 1.09 5.97
N ALA A 215 7.26 0.47 4.88
CA ALA A 215 7.49 -0.97 4.78
C ALA A 215 8.97 -1.27 4.65
N ASP A 216 9.39 -2.44 5.08
CA ASP A 216 10.80 -2.86 5.07
C ASP A 216 10.94 -4.16 4.25
N ILE A 217 11.62 -4.05 3.11
CA ILE A 217 11.86 -5.22 2.24
C ILE A 217 12.67 -6.30 2.94
N ALA A 218 13.57 -5.93 3.87
CA ALA A 218 14.35 -6.90 4.63
C ALA A 218 13.49 -7.87 5.46
N ARG A 219 12.28 -7.45 5.83
CA ARG A 219 11.33 -8.27 6.60
C ARG A 219 10.37 -9.07 5.73
N MET A 220 10.42 -8.89 4.40
CA MET A 220 9.56 -9.59 3.46
C MET A 220 10.34 -10.77 2.86
N PRO A 221 9.92 -12.03 3.08
CA PRO A 221 10.57 -13.16 2.42
C PRO A 221 10.48 -13.06 0.90
N HIS A 222 9.34 -12.60 0.39
CA HIS A 222 9.07 -12.39 -1.02
C HIS A 222 8.15 -11.18 -1.18
N LEU A 223 8.37 -10.37 -2.22
CA LEU A 223 7.52 -9.24 -2.59
C LEU A 223 7.02 -9.44 -4.03
N LEU A 224 5.72 -9.61 -4.20
CA LEU A 224 5.07 -9.66 -5.50
C LEU A 224 4.27 -8.37 -5.73
N ILE A 225 4.53 -7.69 -6.84
CA ILE A 225 3.77 -6.51 -7.25
C ILE A 225 3.02 -6.84 -8.54
N ALA A 226 1.70 -6.96 -8.44
CA ALA A 226 0.83 -7.29 -9.55
C ALA A 226 -0.33 -6.27 -9.66
N GLY A 227 -0.97 -6.22 -10.83
CA GLY A 227 -2.12 -5.36 -11.09
C GLY A 227 -2.35 -5.15 -12.58
N ALA A 228 -3.54 -4.71 -12.97
CA ALA A 228 -3.92 -4.39 -14.34
C ALA A 228 -3.10 -3.22 -14.92
N THR A 229 -3.18 -3.02 -16.22
CA THR A 229 -2.58 -1.84 -16.87
C THR A 229 -3.21 -0.57 -16.29
N GLY A 230 -2.38 0.40 -15.95
CA GLY A 230 -2.84 1.65 -15.32
C GLY A 230 -3.07 1.58 -13.81
N SER A 231 -2.92 0.42 -13.15
CA SER A 231 -3.11 0.26 -11.69
C SER A 231 -2.00 0.88 -10.83
N GLY A 232 -0.93 1.40 -11.41
CA GLY A 232 0.17 2.02 -10.69
C GLY A 232 1.35 1.10 -10.34
N LYS A 233 1.45 -0.13 -10.92
CA LYS A 233 2.60 -1.04 -10.68
C LYS A 233 3.95 -0.36 -10.85
N SER A 234 4.17 0.30 -11.99
CA SER A 234 5.44 0.99 -12.29
C SER A 234 5.69 2.15 -11.33
N VAL A 235 4.63 2.84 -10.91
CA VAL A 235 4.72 3.92 -9.91
C VAL A 235 5.16 3.34 -8.56
N CYS A 236 4.59 2.20 -8.15
CA CYS A 236 4.97 1.52 -6.91
C CYS A 236 6.46 1.11 -6.94
N ILE A 237 6.92 0.49 -8.05
CA ILE A 237 8.33 0.11 -8.21
C ILE A 237 9.24 1.34 -8.14
N ASN A 238 8.89 2.41 -8.85
CA ASN A 238 9.64 3.66 -8.80
C ASN A 238 9.67 4.25 -7.38
N THR A 239 8.56 4.19 -6.66
CA THR A 239 8.49 4.66 -5.26
C THR A 239 9.42 3.86 -4.36
N ILE A 240 9.52 2.54 -4.54
CA ILE A 240 10.47 1.69 -3.81
C ILE A 240 11.90 2.10 -4.12
N ILE A 241 12.26 2.19 -5.40
CA ILE A 241 13.63 2.57 -5.84
C ILE A 241 13.98 3.96 -5.30
N MET A 242 13.10 4.93 -5.48
CA MET A 242 13.33 6.30 -4.99
C MET A 242 13.44 6.34 -3.48
N SER A 243 12.61 5.59 -2.74
CA SER A 243 12.72 5.54 -1.27
C SER A 243 14.08 5.03 -0.83
N ILE A 244 14.62 4.00 -1.47
CA ILE A 244 15.95 3.45 -1.17
C ILE A 244 17.05 4.46 -1.48
N LEU A 245 16.93 5.23 -2.58
CA LEU A 245 17.89 6.27 -2.92
C LEU A 245 17.97 7.42 -1.90
N TYR A 246 16.90 7.63 -1.14
CA TYR A 246 16.81 8.64 -0.09
C TYR A 246 17.07 8.07 1.32
N LYS A 247 17.41 6.76 1.44
CA LYS A 247 17.63 6.06 2.71
C LYS A 247 19.09 5.70 2.94
#